data_63caed3948556b6b5e060afb36b45e25
#
_entry.id   63caed3948556b6b5e060afb36b45e25
#
_cell.length_a   1.000
_cell.length_b   1.000
_cell.length_c   1.000
_cell.angle_alpha   90.00
_cell.angle_beta   90.00
_cell.angle_gamma   90.00
#
_symmetry.space_group_name_H-M   'P 1'
#
loop_
_entity.id
_entity.type
_entity.pdbx_description
1 polymer ?
#
loop_
_entity_poly.entity_id
_entity_poly.type
_entity_poly.pdbx_seq_one_letter_code
_entity_poly.pdbx_strand_id
1 'polypeptide(L)'
;MTLNGVIGGMSTTLTQYLRELPDDDAREAFAKRVDSSVGHLRNVGYGYKPCAHKLAAAIWRESGFAVTRESLCPNDYWLVWPDLPMPRRAARVA
;
A
#
# COMPACT_ATOMS: atom_id res chain seq x y z
N MET A 1 22.28 -0.77 -10.15
CA MET A 1 22.06 -1.27 -9.67
C MET A 1 21.29 -1.39 -9.20
N THR A 2 21.26 -1.22 -9.22
CA THR A 2 20.74 -1.46 -8.67
C THR A 2 20.01 -1.80 -8.12
N LEU A 3 20.06 -1.61 -8.08
CA LEU A 3 19.58 -2.19 -7.45
C LEU A 3 18.73 -2.57 -7.00
N ASN A 4 18.65 -2.34 -7.17
CA ASN A 4 18.02 -2.86 -6.60
C ASN A 4 17.21 -3.32 -6.18
N GLY A 5 17.12 -3.25 -6.39
CA GLY A 5 16.59 -3.79 -5.92
C GLY A 5 16.17 -4.14 -5.40
N VAL A 6 16.51 -4.05 -5.55
CA VAL A 6 16.35 -4.62 -4.97
C VAL A 6 15.92 -4.98 -4.32
N ILE A 7 16.23 -4.02 -4.73
CA ILE A 7 16.16 -5.10 -3.92
C ILE A 7 14.87 -5.65 -3.44
N GLY A 8 14.67 -6.85 -3.70
CA GLY A 8 13.41 -7.50 -3.66
C GLY A 8 12.60 -7.36 -2.40
N GLY A 9 13.21 -7.22 -1.25
CA GLY A 9 12.46 -7.11 -0.02
C GLY A 9 11.91 -5.74 0.29
N MET A 10 12.28 -4.76 -0.49
CA MET A 10 11.91 -3.39 -0.21
C MET A 10 10.52 -3.09 -0.76
N SER A 11 9.65 -2.60 0.09
CA SER A 11 8.36 -2.13 -0.35
C SER A 11 8.33 -0.61 -0.34
N THR A 12 7.50 -0.05 -1.23
CA THR A 12 7.32 1.38 -1.33
C THR A 12 6.08 1.79 -0.54
N THR A 13 6.16 2.87 0.21
CA THR A 13 4.97 3.39 0.89
C THR A 13 4.04 4.03 -0.13
N LEU A 14 2.75 4.14 0.22
CA LEU A 14 1.79 4.78 -0.66
C LEU A 14 2.19 6.23 -0.96
N THR A 15 2.62 6.98 0.06
CA THR A 15 3.05 8.36 -0.12
C THR A 15 4.21 8.44 -1.10
N GLN A 16 5.20 7.55 -0.95
CA GLN A 16 6.36 7.54 -1.83
C GLN A 16 5.97 7.14 -3.25
N TYR A 17 5.08 6.16 -3.39
CA TYR A 17 4.62 5.74 -4.70
C TYR A 17 3.93 6.87 -5.45
N LEU A 18 3.04 7.60 -4.77
CA LEU A 18 2.35 8.74 -5.38
C LEU A 18 3.33 9.84 -5.77
N ARG A 19 4.35 10.07 -4.94
CA ARG A 19 5.35 11.09 -5.21
C ARG A 19 6.18 10.76 -6.43
N GLU A 20 6.41 9.48 -6.69
CA GLU A 20 7.22 9.03 -7.80
C GLU A 20 6.48 9.01 -9.13
N LEU A 21 5.16 9.17 -9.12
CA LEU A 21 4.41 9.28 -10.37
C LEU A 21 4.78 10.59 -11.06
N PRO A 22 4.83 10.61 -12.40
CA PRO A 22 5.45 11.74 -13.11
C PRO A 22 4.68 13.05 -13.00
N ASP A 23 3.35 13.02 -12.86
CA ASP A 23 2.56 14.25 -12.81
C ASP A 23 1.22 13.99 -12.14
N ASP A 24 0.42 15.06 -12.03
CA ASP A 24 -0.89 14.96 -11.38
C ASP A 24 -1.87 14.13 -12.20
N ASP A 25 -1.77 14.15 -13.51
CA ASP A 25 -2.64 13.32 -14.35
C ASP A 25 -2.40 11.84 -14.07
N ALA A 26 -1.15 11.44 -13.88
CA ALA A 26 -0.83 10.06 -13.54
C ALA A 26 -1.38 9.68 -12.17
N ARG A 27 -1.32 10.62 -11.21
CA ARG A 27 -1.87 10.37 -9.87
C ARG A 27 -3.38 10.22 -9.92
N GLU A 28 -4.06 11.06 -10.70
CA GLU A 28 -5.51 10.95 -10.84
C GLU A 28 -5.92 9.67 -11.54
N ALA A 29 -5.18 9.27 -12.57
CA ALA A 29 -5.44 8.02 -13.27
C ALA A 29 -5.30 6.83 -12.33
N PHE A 30 -4.25 6.83 -11.51
CA PHE A 30 -4.06 5.77 -10.52
C PHE A 30 -5.20 5.74 -9.51
N ALA A 31 -5.61 6.92 -9.01
CA ALA A 31 -6.72 7.01 -8.05
C ALA A 31 -7.99 6.43 -8.64
N LYS A 32 -8.29 6.72 -9.90
CA LYS A 32 -9.47 6.17 -10.55
C LYS A 32 -9.41 4.65 -10.68
N ARG A 33 -8.22 4.11 -10.97
CA ARG A 33 -8.07 2.66 -11.09
C ARG A 33 -8.33 1.94 -9.78
N VAL A 34 -8.07 2.60 -8.65
CA VAL A 34 -8.35 2.02 -7.33
C VAL A 34 -9.68 2.51 -6.76
N ASP A 35 -10.48 3.19 -7.57
CA ASP A 35 -11.81 3.68 -7.19
C ASP A 35 -11.74 4.63 -6.01
N SER A 36 -10.82 5.59 -6.06
CA SER A 36 -10.59 6.53 -4.99
C SER A 36 -10.24 7.91 -5.58
N SER A 37 -9.73 8.80 -4.74
CA SER A 37 -9.28 10.13 -5.14
C SER A 37 -7.85 10.36 -4.64
N VAL A 38 -7.14 11.27 -5.31
CA VAL A 38 -5.77 11.60 -4.90
C VAL A 38 -5.75 12.13 -3.47
N GLY A 39 -6.75 12.97 -3.12
CA GLY A 39 -6.83 13.51 -1.77
C GLY A 39 -6.98 12.43 -0.72
N HIS A 40 -7.87 11.46 -0.97
CA HIS A 40 -8.06 10.34 -0.04
C HIS A 40 -6.79 9.49 0.07
N LEU A 41 -6.17 9.21 -1.07
CA LEU A 41 -4.94 8.42 -1.06
C LEU A 41 -3.83 9.10 -0.26
N ARG A 42 -3.72 10.42 -0.37
CA ARG A 42 -2.75 11.17 0.43
C ARG A 42 -3.05 11.08 1.92
N ASN A 43 -4.33 11.20 2.29
CA ASN A 43 -4.71 11.07 3.70
C ASN A 43 -4.43 9.68 4.25
N VAL A 44 -4.66 8.65 3.45
CA VAL A 44 -4.31 7.28 3.84
C VAL A 44 -2.80 7.14 3.98
N GLY A 45 -2.04 7.68 3.03
CA GLY A 45 -0.59 7.58 3.06
C GLY A 45 0.04 8.29 4.24
N TYR A 46 -0.55 9.40 4.68
CA TYR A 46 -0.07 10.15 5.85
C TYR A 46 -0.59 9.59 7.17
N GLY A 47 -1.49 8.62 7.13
CA GLY A 47 -2.03 8.03 8.35
C GLY A 47 -3.22 8.77 8.93
N TYR A 48 -3.76 9.77 8.23
CA TYR A 48 -4.91 10.52 8.72
C TYR A 48 -6.22 9.76 8.56
N LYS A 49 -6.26 8.79 7.64
CA LYS A 49 -7.43 7.97 7.40
C LYS A 49 -7.02 6.51 7.31
N PRO A 50 -7.82 5.61 7.84
CA PRO A 50 -7.54 4.19 7.69
C PRO A 50 -7.73 3.77 6.24
N CYS A 51 -7.01 2.73 5.83
CA CYS A 51 -7.16 2.17 4.50
C CYS A 51 -8.12 0.99 4.56
N ALA A 52 -9.24 1.09 3.85
CA ALA A 52 -10.16 -0.03 3.74
C ALA A 52 -9.48 -1.21 3.05
N HIS A 53 -9.85 -2.43 3.43
CA HIS A 53 -9.20 -3.62 2.90
C HIS A 53 -9.35 -3.72 1.38
N LYS A 54 -10.51 -3.37 0.86
CA LYS A 54 -10.74 -3.40 -0.58
C LYS A 54 -9.83 -2.41 -1.30
N LEU A 55 -9.67 -1.22 -0.73
CA LEU A 55 -8.77 -0.22 -1.30
C LEU A 55 -7.32 -0.69 -1.23
N ALA A 56 -6.93 -1.31 -0.12
CA ALA A 56 -5.57 -1.82 0.03
C ALA A 56 -5.25 -2.87 -1.04
N ALA A 57 -6.17 -3.78 -1.30
CA ALA A 57 -5.97 -4.79 -2.33
C ALA A 57 -5.85 -4.16 -3.72
N ALA A 58 -6.67 -3.14 -3.99
CA ALA A 58 -6.61 -2.44 -5.28
C ALA A 58 -5.28 -1.69 -5.44
N ILE A 59 -4.84 -1.00 -4.42
CA ILE A 59 -3.56 -0.28 -4.45
C ILE A 59 -2.41 -1.25 -4.68
N TRP A 60 -2.41 -2.37 -3.96
CA TRP A 60 -1.37 -3.38 -4.12
C TRP A 60 -1.31 -3.89 -5.57
N ARG A 61 -2.47 -4.23 -6.13
CA ARG A 61 -2.54 -4.75 -7.51
C ARG A 61 -2.13 -3.69 -8.53
N GLU A 62 -2.68 -2.47 -8.42
CA GLU A 62 -2.47 -1.42 -9.42
C GLU A 62 -1.09 -0.78 -9.31
N SER A 63 -0.41 -0.92 -8.18
CA SER A 63 0.96 -0.44 -8.04
C SER A 63 1.99 -1.49 -8.51
N GLY A 64 1.53 -2.60 -9.08
CA GLY A 64 2.44 -3.67 -9.49
C GLY A 64 3.07 -4.35 -8.29
N PHE A 65 2.35 -4.43 -7.19
CA PHE A 65 2.75 -5.06 -5.93
C PHE A 65 3.82 -4.26 -5.18
N ALA A 66 4.09 -3.02 -5.59
CA ALA A 66 5.08 -2.18 -4.93
C ALA A 66 4.60 -1.69 -3.56
N VAL A 67 3.31 -1.31 -3.46
CA VAL A 67 2.71 -0.90 -2.20
C VAL A 67 2.00 -2.10 -1.61
N THR A 68 2.50 -2.59 -0.48
CA THR A 68 2.02 -3.87 0.06
C THR A 68 0.75 -3.70 0.89
N ARG A 69 -0.06 -4.78 0.94
CA ARG A 69 -1.27 -4.82 1.75
C ARG A 69 -0.93 -4.69 3.23
N GLU A 70 0.19 -5.28 3.66
CA GLU A 70 0.64 -5.19 5.05
C GLU A 70 0.94 -3.75 5.45
N SER A 71 1.56 -2.99 4.57
CA SER A 71 1.91 -1.60 4.89
C SER A 71 0.67 -0.72 4.98
N LEU A 72 -0.39 -1.06 4.24
CA LEU A 72 -1.63 -0.28 4.24
C LEU A 72 -2.56 -0.66 5.39
N CYS A 73 -2.52 -1.92 5.82
CA CYS A 73 -3.38 -2.42 6.89
C CYS A 73 -2.52 -3.14 7.94
N PRO A 74 -1.63 -2.43 8.62
CA PRO A 74 -0.62 -3.08 9.49
C PRO A 74 -1.19 -3.78 10.72
N ASN A 75 -2.42 -3.47 11.09
CA ASN A 75 -2.99 -3.99 12.34
C ASN A 75 -3.85 -5.24 12.17
N ASP A 76 -4.22 -5.58 10.93
CA ASP A 76 -5.17 -6.67 10.72
C ASP A 76 -5.04 -7.36 9.38
N TYR A 77 -3.97 -7.13 8.63
CA TYR A 77 -3.85 -7.71 7.29
C TYR A 77 -3.92 -9.25 7.31
N TRP A 78 -3.38 -9.88 8.34
CA TRP A 78 -3.36 -11.34 8.43
C TRP A 78 -4.75 -11.92 8.66
N LEU A 79 -5.68 -11.12 9.19
CA LEU A 79 -7.07 -11.57 9.41
C LEU A 79 -7.86 -11.58 8.12
N VAL A 80 -7.49 -10.72 7.17
CA VAL A 80 -8.21 -10.58 5.90
C VAL A 80 -7.56 -11.40 4.80
N TRP A 81 -6.24 -11.44 4.78
CA TRP A 81 -5.49 -12.13 3.74
C TRP A 81 -4.68 -13.28 4.36
N PRO A 82 -5.24 -14.51 4.32
CA PRO A 82 -4.57 -15.65 4.96
C PRO A 82 -3.24 -16.05 4.30
N ASP A 83 -2.97 -15.55 3.08
CA ASP A 83 -1.68 -15.78 2.43
C ASP A 83 -0.55 -14.96 3.05
N LEU A 84 -0.88 -13.96 3.88
CA LEU A 84 0.12 -13.14 4.55
C LEU A 84 0.33 -13.64 5.97
N PRO A 85 1.58 -13.81 6.39
CA PRO A 85 1.85 -14.34 7.73
C PRO A 85 1.52 -13.32 8.82
N MET A 86 1.03 -13.84 9.94
CA MET A 86 0.81 -13.03 11.14
C MET A 86 2.15 -12.45 11.60
N PRO A 87 2.21 -11.16 11.94
CA PRO A 87 3.46 -10.59 12.42
C PRO A 87 3.83 -11.21 13.78
N ARG A 88 5.12 -11.30 14.04
CA ARG A 88 5.61 -11.91 15.26
C ARG A 88 5.03 -11.24 16.50
N ARG A 89 4.88 -9.91 16.45
CA ARG A 89 4.34 -9.16 17.58
C ARG A 89 2.90 -9.59 17.90
N ALA A 90 2.07 -9.75 16.89
CA ALA A 90 0.69 -10.17 17.07
C ALA A 90 0.62 -11.60 17.59
N ALA A 91 1.50 -12.47 17.10
CA ALA A 91 1.53 -13.85 17.55
C ALA A 91 1.85 -13.97 19.04
N ARG A 92 2.72 -13.09 19.55
CA ARG A 92 3.09 -13.12 20.97
C ARG A 92 1.97 -12.62 21.85
N VAL A 93 1.17 -11.69 21.34
CA VAL A 93 0.05 -11.16 22.11
C VAL A 93 -1.08 -12.16 22.21
N ALA A 94 -1.24 -12.95 21.17
CA ALA A 94 -2.27 -13.96 21.17
C ALA A 94 -2.00 -15.04 22.20
#